data_0040be2bad27a6c6a85579a9a1cc989f
#
_entry.id   0040be2bad27a6c6a85579a9a1cc989f
#
_cell.length_a   1.000
_cell.length_b   1.000
_cell.length_c   1.000
_cell.angle_alpha   90.00
_cell.angle_beta   90.00
_cell.angle_gamma   90.00
#
_symmetry.space_group_name_H-M   'P 1'
#
loop_
_entity.id
_entity.type
_entity.pdbx_description
1 polymer ?
#
loop_
_entity_poly.entity_id
_entity_poly.type
_entity_poly.pdbx_seq_one_letter_code
_entity_poly.pdbx_strand_id
1 'polypeptide(L)'
;MGVIYIGDRETGKTSLVLELVNPKNNYVKVINDDYETLKKNLYDESLGRTKATDAIQAIYQRQMQIQVQLVTSKQITLDWLDTPGEIWRNSWQSANPKEWNIFLETILQSEGILLIVPPYREILKPDVNPEDFITQEQWCNRFNRWVDFFRYQCPRVRHLVICLNKADLFCDIHKEASQLEYIPHRSRMNWQQRNAYVFQRYFRPIKHQIDEINSSVSGLSIRCFITSIHNRSLLELPWIYLGSFL
;
A
#
# COMPACT_ATOMS: atom_id res chain seq x y z
N MET A 1 7.11 -14.30 9.44
CA MET A 1 7.39 -12.93 8.98
C MET A 1 6.30 -12.54 8.01
N GLY A 2 5.44 -11.64 8.38
CA GLY A 2 4.27 -11.25 7.59
C GLY A 2 4.27 -9.76 7.27
N VAL A 3 3.73 -9.44 6.11
CA VAL A 3 3.44 -8.07 5.70
C VAL A 3 1.93 -7.91 5.68
N ILE A 4 1.43 -6.87 6.30
CA ILE A 4 0.02 -6.52 6.24
C ILE A 4 -0.23 -5.39 5.24
N TYR A 5 -1.36 -5.46 4.54
CA TYR A 5 -1.75 -4.53 3.51
C TYR A 5 -2.99 -3.75 3.95
N ILE A 6 -2.84 -2.46 4.20
CA ILE A 6 -3.88 -1.61 4.78
C ILE A 6 -4.06 -0.31 3.99
N GLY A 7 -5.15 0.38 4.26
CA GLY A 7 -5.45 1.69 3.66
C GLY A 7 -6.94 2.03 3.78
N ASP A 8 -7.27 3.28 3.52
CA ASP A 8 -8.65 3.79 3.54
C ASP A 8 -9.52 3.15 2.43
N ARG A 9 -10.81 3.42 2.50
CA ARG A 9 -11.76 3.06 1.44
C ARG A 9 -11.37 3.73 0.12
N GLU A 10 -11.63 3.04 -1.00
CA GLU A 10 -11.44 3.54 -2.38
C GLU A 10 -9.99 3.88 -2.76
N THR A 11 -9.02 3.48 -1.94
CA THR A 11 -7.60 3.65 -2.27
C THR A 11 -7.09 2.72 -3.36
N GLY A 12 -7.89 1.74 -3.79
CA GLY A 12 -7.55 0.77 -4.85
C GLY A 12 -6.76 -0.44 -4.36
N LYS A 13 -6.81 -0.78 -3.06
CA LYS A 13 -6.15 -1.96 -2.49
C LYS A 13 -6.43 -3.24 -3.26
N THR A 14 -7.71 -3.56 -3.42
CA THR A 14 -8.17 -4.77 -4.10
C THR A 14 -7.70 -4.83 -5.56
N SER A 15 -7.75 -3.70 -6.27
CA SER A 15 -7.26 -3.61 -7.65
C SER A 15 -5.76 -3.85 -7.76
N LEU A 16 -4.95 -3.31 -6.81
CA LEU A 16 -3.50 -3.53 -6.77
C LEU A 16 -3.17 -5.00 -6.50
N VAL A 17 -3.91 -5.67 -5.58
CA VAL A 17 -3.72 -7.10 -5.30
C VAL A 17 -4.09 -7.94 -6.52
N LEU A 18 -5.22 -7.66 -7.17
CA LEU A 18 -5.61 -8.36 -8.40
C LEU A 18 -4.55 -8.22 -9.49
N GLU A 19 -4.04 -7.00 -9.72
CA GLU A 19 -2.99 -6.79 -10.71
C GLU A 19 -1.67 -7.45 -10.29
N LEU A 20 -1.37 -7.55 -9.00
CA LEU A 20 -0.19 -8.25 -8.50
C LEU A 20 -0.24 -9.76 -8.80
N VAL A 21 -1.43 -10.37 -8.69
CA VAL A 21 -1.65 -11.80 -9.00
C VAL A 21 -1.66 -12.06 -10.51
N ASN A 22 -1.90 -11.04 -11.33
CA ASN A 22 -1.85 -11.16 -12.79
C ASN A 22 -0.49 -11.73 -13.23
N PRO A 23 -0.45 -12.79 -14.08
CA PRO A 23 0.77 -13.49 -14.47
C PRO A 23 1.77 -12.64 -15.28
N LYS A 24 1.42 -11.43 -15.67
CA LYS A 24 2.32 -10.44 -16.30
C LYS A 24 3.31 -9.88 -15.28
N ASN A 25 4.22 -10.69 -14.77
CA ASN A 25 5.17 -10.29 -13.74
C ASN A 25 6.58 -10.06 -14.31
N ASN A 26 7.36 -9.19 -13.65
CA ASN A 26 8.79 -8.99 -13.91
C ASN A 26 9.62 -9.61 -12.78
N TYR A 27 9.47 -9.08 -11.56
CA TYR A 27 10.26 -9.49 -10.39
C TYR A 27 9.39 -10.06 -9.26
N VAL A 28 8.09 -9.82 -9.28
CA VAL A 28 7.18 -10.17 -8.19
C VAL A 28 6.06 -11.07 -8.69
N LYS A 29 5.94 -12.25 -8.09
CA LYS A 29 4.93 -13.26 -8.43
C LYS A 29 4.20 -13.73 -7.18
N VAL A 30 2.88 -13.81 -7.23
CA VAL A 30 2.09 -14.53 -6.23
C VAL A 30 2.04 -16.00 -6.64
N ILE A 31 2.37 -16.91 -5.71
CA ILE A 31 2.59 -18.33 -6.02
C ILE A 31 1.49 -19.26 -5.54
N ASN A 32 0.66 -18.83 -4.60
CA ASN A 32 -0.40 -19.65 -4.00
C ASN A 32 -1.82 -19.17 -4.33
N ASP A 33 -1.97 -18.27 -5.29
CA ASP A 33 -3.25 -17.73 -5.73
C ASP A 33 -3.39 -17.74 -7.24
N ASP A 34 -4.62 -17.96 -7.69
CA ASP A 34 -4.99 -17.93 -9.09
C ASP A 34 -5.73 -16.66 -9.47
N TYR A 35 -5.27 -16.00 -10.52
CA TYR A 35 -5.81 -14.70 -10.98
C TYR A 35 -7.30 -14.79 -11.36
N GLU A 36 -7.69 -15.82 -12.12
CA GLU A 36 -9.07 -15.95 -12.59
C GLU A 36 -10.04 -16.19 -11.44
N THR A 37 -9.64 -17.02 -10.48
CA THR A 37 -10.42 -17.28 -9.27
C THR A 37 -10.58 -16.02 -8.43
N LEU A 38 -9.49 -15.28 -8.20
CA LEU A 38 -9.56 -14.02 -7.46
C LEU A 38 -10.38 -12.96 -8.19
N LYS A 39 -10.18 -12.81 -9.49
CA LYS A 39 -10.94 -11.86 -10.31
C LYS A 39 -12.43 -12.14 -10.23
N LYS A 40 -12.86 -13.39 -10.38
CA LYS A 40 -14.28 -13.79 -10.27
C LYS A 40 -14.88 -13.43 -8.91
N ASN A 41 -14.11 -13.57 -7.84
CA ASN A 41 -14.58 -13.29 -6.48
C ASN A 41 -14.65 -11.80 -6.17
N LEU A 42 -13.70 -11.02 -6.63
CA LEU A 42 -13.45 -9.64 -6.20
C LEU A 42 -13.82 -8.57 -7.23
N TYR A 43 -14.05 -8.95 -8.48
CA TYR A 43 -14.37 -8.02 -9.55
C TYR A 43 -15.84 -8.19 -9.99
N ASP A 44 -16.49 -7.07 -10.23
CA ASP A 44 -17.83 -7.03 -10.81
C ASP A 44 -17.71 -6.62 -12.29
N GLU A 45 -17.85 -7.61 -13.16
CA GLU A 45 -17.73 -7.39 -14.61
C GLU A 45 -18.83 -6.46 -15.16
N SER A 46 -20.01 -6.46 -14.53
CA SER A 46 -21.14 -5.61 -14.97
C SER A 46 -20.89 -4.14 -14.68
N LEU A 47 -20.16 -3.84 -13.60
CA LEU A 47 -19.81 -2.49 -13.18
C LEU A 47 -18.40 -2.06 -13.61
N GLY A 48 -17.60 -2.97 -14.18
CA GLY A 48 -16.22 -2.70 -14.58
C GLY A 48 -15.29 -2.30 -13.43
N ARG A 49 -15.59 -2.73 -12.20
CA ARG A 49 -14.83 -2.35 -10.99
C ARG A 49 -14.77 -3.47 -9.97
N THR A 50 -13.89 -3.35 -8.99
CA THR A 50 -13.86 -4.25 -7.84
C THR A 50 -15.13 -4.10 -6.99
N LYS A 51 -15.64 -5.23 -6.47
CA LYS A 51 -16.77 -5.24 -5.55
C LYS A 51 -16.46 -4.39 -4.32
N ALA A 52 -17.42 -3.62 -3.85
CA ALA A 52 -17.26 -2.88 -2.60
C ALA A 52 -17.17 -3.86 -1.43
N THR A 53 -16.22 -3.66 -0.53
CA THR A 53 -16.20 -4.40 0.75
C THR A 53 -17.37 -3.91 1.57
N ASP A 54 -18.31 -4.81 1.88
CA ASP A 54 -19.47 -4.46 2.68
C ASP A 54 -19.04 -4.19 4.12
N ALA A 55 -19.47 -3.05 4.67
CA ALA A 55 -19.17 -2.64 6.04
C ALA A 55 -19.72 -3.64 7.10
N ILE A 56 -20.66 -4.51 6.70
CA ILE A 56 -21.31 -5.52 7.54
C ILE A 56 -20.59 -6.87 7.45
N GLN A 57 -19.81 -7.11 6.39
CA GLN A 57 -19.07 -8.36 6.24
C GLN A 57 -17.83 -8.37 7.14
N ALA A 58 -17.56 -9.53 7.72
CA ALA A 58 -16.35 -9.81 8.47
C ALA A 58 -15.09 -9.46 7.64
N ILE A 59 -14.02 -9.05 8.30
CA ILE A 59 -12.73 -8.80 7.68
C ILE A 59 -12.37 -10.00 6.81
N TYR A 60 -12.26 -9.78 5.50
CA TYR A 60 -11.77 -10.82 4.61
C TYR A 60 -10.27 -10.96 4.80
N GLN A 61 -9.87 -12.06 5.43
CA GLN A 61 -8.47 -12.37 5.66
C GLN A 61 -8.01 -13.43 4.67
N ARG A 62 -6.95 -13.14 3.94
CA ARG A 62 -6.30 -14.10 3.04
C ARG A 62 -4.79 -14.00 3.16
N GLN A 63 -4.15 -15.15 3.32
CA GLN A 63 -2.72 -15.23 3.31
C GLN A 63 -2.21 -15.58 1.91
N MET A 64 -1.36 -14.72 1.37
CA MET A 64 -0.74 -14.88 0.05
C MET A 64 0.76 -15.08 0.20
N GLN A 65 1.33 -15.90 -0.68
CA GLN A 65 2.78 -16.09 -0.76
C GLN A 65 3.31 -15.32 -1.98
N ILE A 66 4.16 -14.35 -1.71
CA ILE A 66 4.76 -13.50 -2.74
C ILE A 66 6.22 -13.91 -2.92
N GLN A 67 6.56 -14.34 -4.10
CA GLN A 67 7.93 -14.59 -4.50
C GLN A 67 8.50 -13.32 -5.15
N VAL A 68 9.63 -12.85 -4.62
CA VAL A 68 10.36 -11.71 -5.15
C VAL A 68 11.68 -12.20 -5.73
N GLN A 69 11.89 -11.98 -7.03
CA GLN A 69 13.11 -12.31 -7.72
C GLN A 69 14.13 -11.18 -7.54
N LEU A 70 15.07 -11.39 -6.65
CA LEU A 70 16.24 -10.53 -6.44
C LEU A 70 17.46 -11.20 -7.09
N VAL A 71 18.65 -11.03 -6.51
CA VAL A 71 19.83 -11.85 -6.81
C VAL A 71 19.56 -13.32 -6.45
N THR A 72 18.93 -13.53 -5.29
CA THR A 72 18.33 -14.79 -4.85
C THR A 72 16.84 -14.61 -4.70
N SER A 73 16.06 -15.64 -4.99
CA SER A 73 14.62 -15.57 -4.80
C SER A 73 14.28 -15.52 -3.31
N LYS A 74 13.39 -14.61 -2.94
CA LYS A 74 12.86 -14.46 -1.57
C LYS A 74 11.36 -14.71 -1.58
N GLN A 75 10.85 -15.26 -0.47
CA GLN A 75 9.40 -15.41 -0.26
C GLN A 75 8.95 -14.54 0.89
N ILE A 76 7.86 -13.81 0.69
CA ILE A 76 7.21 -12.96 1.67
C ILE A 76 5.79 -13.50 1.87
N THR A 77 5.38 -13.67 3.12
CA THR A 77 3.98 -13.92 3.45
C THR A 77 3.25 -12.60 3.57
N LEU A 78 2.20 -12.43 2.78
CA LEU A 78 1.30 -11.29 2.84
C LEU A 78 0.02 -11.72 3.56
N ASP A 79 -0.29 -11.04 4.66
CA ASP A 79 -1.61 -11.09 5.27
C ASP A 79 -2.45 -9.96 4.68
N TRP A 80 -3.23 -10.29 3.65
CA TRP A 80 -4.14 -9.35 3.04
C TRP A 80 -5.43 -9.31 3.85
N LEU A 81 -5.65 -8.16 4.48
CA LEU A 81 -6.89 -7.83 5.17
C LEU A 81 -7.68 -6.85 4.32
N ASP A 82 -8.75 -7.31 3.70
CA ASP A 82 -9.71 -6.40 3.08
C ASP A 82 -10.65 -5.88 4.17
N THR A 83 -10.28 -4.72 4.71
CA THR A 83 -10.99 -4.08 5.80
C THR A 83 -11.93 -3.01 5.26
N PRO A 84 -13.15 -2.88 5.83
CA PRO A 84 -13.99 -1.73 5.53
C PRO A 84 -13.24 -0.44 5.89
N GLY A 85 -13.40 0.61 5.08
CA GLY A 85 -12.75 1.91 5.34
C GLY A 85 -13.15 2.53 6.68
N GLU A 86 -14.26 2.09 7.24
CA GLU A 86 -14.81 2.49 8.54
C GLU A 86 -14.04 1.91 9.74
N ILE A 87 -13.16 0.93 9.55
CA ILE A 87 -12.38 0.28 10.63
C ILE A 87 -11.61 1.29 11.49
N TRP A 88 -11.30 2.45 10.92
CA TRP A 88 -10.61 3.54 11.60
C TRP A 88 -11.52 4.45 12.42
N ARG A 89 -12.85 4.23 12.41
CA ARG A 89 -13.81 5.01 13.19
C ARG A 89 -14.04 4.37 14.55
N ASN A 90 -13.96 5.15 15.63
CA ASN A 90 -14.23 4.66 16.98
C ASN A 90 -15.63 4.02 17.10
N SER A 91 -16.64 4.58 16.39
CA SER A 91 -17.99 4.01 16.35
C SER A 91 -18.01 2.61 15.73
N TRP A 92 -17.24 2.37 14.66
CA TRP A 92 -17.13 1.05 14.06
C TRP A 92 -16.39 0.06 14.98
N GLN A 93 -15.28 0.47 15.58
CA GLN A 93 -14.49 -0.35 16.51
C GLN A 93 -15.32 -0.77 17.73
N SER A 94 -16.11 0.15 18.29
CA SER A 94 -17.02 -0.15 19.40
C SER A 94 -18.15 -1.09 19.00
N ALA A 95 -18.65 -0.99 17.77
CA ALA A 95 -19.72 -1.86 17.26
C ALA A 95 -19.20 -3.25 16.82
N ASN A 96 -17.91 -3.38 16.48
CA ASN A 96 -17.27 -4.59 15.94
C ASN A 96 -15.98 -4.95 16.69
N PRO A 97 -16.04 -5.17 18.01
CA PRO A 97 -14.83 -5.34 18.83
C PRO A 97 -14.06 -6.63 18.49
N LYS A 98 -14.72 -7.69 18.03
CA LYS A 98 -14.06 -8.94 17.63
C LYS A 98 -13.20 -8.74 16.38
N GLU A 99 -13.75 -8.12 15.37
CA GLU A 99 -13.09 -7.82 14.09
C GLU A 99 -11.92 -6.85 14.31
N TRP A 100 -12.11 -5.84 15.17
CA TRP A 100 -11.06 -4.92 15.55
C TRP A 100 -9.88 -5.63 16.25
N ASN A 101 -10.18 -6.56 17.17
CA ASN A 101 -9.13 -7.33 17.85
C ASN A 101 -8.37 -8.25 16.87
N ILE A 102 -9.05 -8.93 15.95
CA ILE A 102 -8.38 -9.74 14.91
C ILE A 102 -7.45 -8.87 14.06
N PHE A 103 -7.90 -7.69 13.67
CA PHE A 103 -7.08 -6.74 12.93
C PHE A 103 -5.83 -6.33 13.73
N LEU A 104 -5.99 -5.95 15.00
CA LEU A 104 -4.87 -5.58 15.87
C LEU A 104 -3.90 -6.74 16.09
N GLU A 105 -4.38 -7.94 16.33
CA GLU A 105 -3.54 -9.13 16.49
C GLU A 105 -2.69 -9.40 15.25
N THR A 106 -3.27 -9.25 14.05
CA THR A 106 -2.53 -9.40 12.79
C THR A 106 -1.45 -8.32 12.66
N ILE A 107 -1.76 -7.07 13.02
CA ILE A 107 -0.78 -5.96 13.04
C ILE A 107 0.35 -6.23 14.01
N LEU A 108 0.04 -6.67 15.23
CA LEU A 108 1.04 -6.97 16.27
C LEU A 108 2.03 -8.06 15.85
N GLN A 109 1.64 -8.95 14.94
CA GLN A 109 2.49 -10.02 14.43
C GLN A 109 3.26 -9.62 13.15
N SER A 110 2.93 -8.48 12.53
CA SER A 110 3.49 -8.06 11.26
C SER A 110 4.83 -7.33 11.46
N GLU A 111 5.78 -7.61 10.59
CA GLU A 111 7.08 -6.91 10.53
C GLU A 111 7.10 -5.80 9.49
N GLY A 112 6.22 -5.88 8.50
CA GLY A 112 6.06 -4.89 7.45
C GLY A 112 4.61 -4.47 7.27
N ILE A 113 4.40 -3.19 6.98
CA ILE A 113 3.08 -2.64 6.62
C ILE A 113 3.18 -1.96 5.26
N LEU A 114 2.30 -2.33 4.34
CA LEU A 114 1.99 -1.54 3.15
C LEU A 114 0.74 -0.70 3.43
N LEU A 115 0.94 0.61 3.54
CA LEU A 115 -0.14 1.58 3.66
C LEU A 115 -0.45 2.19 2.28
N ILE A 116 -1.65 1.92 1.77
CA ILE A 116 -2.10 2.47 0.50
C ILE A 116 -2.93 3.71 0.74
N VAL A 117 -2.51 4.81 0.12
CA VAL A 117 -3.16 6.11 0.23
C VAL A 117 -3.59 6.63 -1.14
N PRO A 118 -4.72 7.34 -1.23
CA PRO A 118 -5.18 7.94 -2.48
C PRO A 118 -4.36 9.22 -2.77
N PRO A 119 -4.34 9.71 -4.01
CA PRO A 119 -3.85 11.04 -4.31
C PRO A 119 -4.76 12.11 -3.70
N TYR A 120 -4.22 13.31 -3.54
CA TYR A 120 -4.95 14.50 -3.11
C TYR A 120 -5.18 15.45 -4.30
N ARG A 121 -6.18 16.30 -4.18
CA ARG A 121 -6.70 17.16 -5.24
C ARG A 121 -5.62 17.96 -5.97
N GLU A 122 -4.73 18.59 -5.23
CA GLU A 122 -3.74 19.56 -5.74
C GLU A 122 -2.58 18.92 -6.53
N ILE A 123 -2.46 17.59 -6.49
CA ILE A 123 -1.43 16.88 -7.25
C ILE A 123 -1.93 16.35 -8.60
N LEU A 124 -3.25 16.34 -8.82
CA LEU A 124 -3.88 15.71 -9.96
C LEU A 124 -3.52 16.41 -11.30
N LYS A 125 -3.55 15.65 -12.37
CA LYS A 125 -3.46 16.19 -13.72
C LYS A 125 -4.68 17.06 -14.04
N PRO A 126 -4.54 18.02 -14.97
CA PRO A 126 -5.64 18.93 -15.31
C PRO A 126 -6.89 18.28 -15.92
N ASP A 127 -6.74 17.09 -16.48
CA ASP A 127 -7.82 16.30 -17.11
C ASP A 127 -8.59 15.41 -16.12
N VAL A 128 -8.17 15.37 -14.86
CA VAL A 128 -8.82 14.60 -13.79
C VAL A 128 -9.80 15.48 -13.03
N ASN A 129 -11.03 15.00 -12.81
CA ASN A 129 -12.00 15.73 -12.00
C ASN A 129 -11.54 15.86 -10.54
N PRO A 130 -11.23 17.07 -10.04
CA PRO A 130 -10.71 17.25 -8.70
C PRO A 130 -11.73 17.02 -7.59
N GLU A 131 -13.04 17.09 -7.90
CA GLU A 131 -14.11 16.93 -6.90
C GLU A 131 -14.22 15.50 -6.35
N ASP A 132 -13.67 14.53 -7.06
CA ASP A 132 -13.63 13.12 -6.61
C ASP A 132 -12.52 12.87 -5.57
N PHE A 133 -11.74 13.90 -5.24
CA PHE A 133 -10.57 13.77 -4.36
C PHE A 133 -10.58 14.77 -3.22
N ILE A 134 -10.03 14.35 -2.09
CA ILE A 134 -9.87 15.22 -0.93
C ILE A 134 -8.78 16.26 -1.16
N THR A 135 -8.88 17.40 -0.48
CA THR A 135 -7.84 18.43 -0.51
C THR A 135 -6.56 17.95 0.16
N GLN A 136 -5.43 18.60 -0.15
CA GLN A 136 -4.14 18.35 0.51
C GLN A 136 -4.25 18.49 2.03
N GLU A 137 -4.95 19.49 2.52
CA GLU A 137 -5.18 19.70 3.96
C GLU A 137 -5.91 18.50 4.59
N GLN A 138 -7.01 18.06 3.99
CA GLN A 138 -7.75 16.89 4.44
C GLN A 138 -6.90 15.62 4.39
N TRP A 139 -6.06 15.49 3.37
CA TRP A 139 -5.13 14.38 3.21
C TRP A 139 -4.08 14.35 4.33
N CYS A 140 -3.47 15.52 4.64
CA CYS A 140 -2.54 15.65 5.77
C CYS A 140 -3.21 15.32 7.10
N ASN A 141 -4.43 15.84 7.33
CA ASN A 141 -5.19 15.58 8.55
C ASN A 141 -5.53 14.09 8.74
N ARG A 142 -5.75 13.35 7.64
CA ARG A 142 -5.93 11.89 7.71
C ARG A 142 -4.65 11.17 8.15
N PHE A 143 -3.48 11.69 7.83
CA PHE A 143 -2.21 11.11 8.28
C PHE A 143 -1.99 11.20 9.79
N ASN A 144 -2.59 12.14 10.50
CA ASN A 144 -2.49 12.22 11.97
C ASN A 144 -3.01 10.94 12.65
N ARG A 145 -4.06 10.31 12.11
CA ARG A 145 -4.54 8.98 12.57
C ARG A 145 -3.48 7.90 12.46
N TRP A 146 -2.73 7.92 11.34
CA TRP A 146 -1.68 6.95 11.09
C TRP A 146 -0.50 7.16 12.03
N VAL A 147 -0.18 8.42 12.39
CA VAL A 147 0.86 8.73 13.38
C VAL A 147 0.55 8.05 14.70
N ASP A 148 -0.65 8.27 15.25
CA ASP A 148 -1.08 7.67 16.50
C ASP A 148 -1.12 6.14 16.42
N PHE A 149 -1.65 5.59 15.33
CA PHE A 149 -1.73 4.17 15.12
C PHE A 149 -0.33 3.52 15.10
N PHE A 150 0.61 4.05 14.33
CA PHE A 150 1.96 3.48 14.25
C PHE A 150 2.74 3.65 15.56
N ARG A 151 2.49 4.72 16.29
CA ARG A 151 3.11 4.97 17.59
C ARG A 151 2.70 3.95 18.64
N TYR A 152 1.41 3.60 18.70
CA TYR A 152 0.86 2.84 19.83
C TYR A 152 0.51 1.40 19.51
N GLN A 153 0.24 1.07 18.25
CA GLN A 153 -0.32 -0.23 17.88
C GLN A 153 0.64 -1.13 17.08
N CYS A 154 1.82 -0.63 16.70
CA CYS A 154 2.73 -1.33 15.79
C CYS A 154 4.14 -1.58 16.35
N PRO A 155 4.30 -2.20 17.53
CA PRO A 155 5.60 -2.28 18.22
C PRO A 155 6.64 -3.16 17.51
N ARG A 156 6.22 -4.08 16.64
CA ARG A 156 7.11 -5.03 15.92
C ARG A 156 7.39 -4.61 14.48
N VAL A 157 6.69 -3.60 13.99
CA VAL A 157 6.83 -3.16 12.59
C VAL A 157 8.20 -2.49 12.41
N ARG A 158 8.97 -3.03 11.47
CA ARG A 158 10.29 -2.51 11.07
C ARG A 158 10.27 -1.77 9.75
N HIS A 159 9.29 -2.08 8.90
CA HIS A 159 9.15 -1.48 7.59
C HIS A 159 7.74 -0.94 7.39
N LEU A 160 7.62 0.39 7.32
CA LEU A 160 6.41 1.08 6.89
C LEU A 160 6.60 1.57 5.45
N VAL A 161 5.87 0.98 4.55
CA VAL A 161 5.88 1.31 3.12
C VAL A 161 4.61 2.07 2.78
N ILE A 162 4.73 3.36 2.46
CA ILE A 162 3.59 4.22 2.12
C ILE A 162 3.51 4.32 0.60
N CYS A 163 2.41 3.85 0.02
CA CYS A 163 2.18 3.83 -1.41
C CYS A 163 1.10 4.83 -1.82
N LEU A 164 1.48 5.92 -2.48
CA LEU A 164 0.54 6.82 -3.12
C LEU A 164 0.08 6.17 -4.42
N ASN A 165 -1.16 5.68 -4.40
CA ASN A 165 -1.71 4.89 -5.50
C ASN A 165 -2.38 5.76 -6.57
N LYS A 166 -2.76 5.14 -7.69
CA LYS A 166 -3.35 5.78 -8.86
C LYS A 166 -2.40 6.84 -9.46
N ALA A 167 -1.10 6.48 -9.58
CA ALA A 167 -0.06 7.38 -10.09
C ALA A 167 -0.34 7.89 -11.51
N ASP A 168 -1.09 7.14 -12.29
CA ASP A 168 -1.59 7.52 -13.62
C ASP A 168 -2.41 8.80 -13.61
N LEU A 169 -3.05 9.15 -12.48
CA LEU A 169 -3.87 10.35 -12.34
C LEU A 169 -3.06 11.63 -12.05
N PHE A 170 -1.80 11.51 -11.61
CA PHE A 170 -1.02 12.68 -11.20
C PHE A 170 0.38 12.79 -11.82
N CYS A 171 0.90 11.75 -12.45
CA CYS A 171 2.20 11.82 -13.11
C CYS A 171 2.24 11.03 -14.42
N ASP A 172 3.30 11.23 -15.19
CA ASP A 172 3.65 10.36 -16.32
C ASP A 172 4.26 9.07 -15.76
N ILE A 173 3.44 8.01 -15.68
CA ILE A 173 3.83 6.73 -15.08
C ILE A 173 4.99 6.04 -15.80
N HIS A 174 5.15 6.24 -17.11
CA HIS A 174 6.24 5.64 -17.89
C HIS A 174 7.57 6.33 -17.58
N LYS A 175 7.56 7.66 -17.49
CA LYS A 175 8.71 8.44 -17.08
C LYS A 175 9.14 8.13 -15.65
N GLU A 176 8.20 8.08 -14.72
CA GLU A 176 8.48 7.76 -13.32
C GLU A 176 8.96 6.31 -13.17
N ALA A 177 8.37 5.35 -13.89
CA ALA A 177 8.80 3.96 -13.88
C ALA A 177 10.25 3.83 -14.38
N SER A 178 10.60 4.50 -15.48
CA SER A 178 11.97 4.50 -16.00
C SER A 178 12.97 5.14 -15.02
N GLN A 179 12.57 6.21 -14.33
CA GLN A 179 13.42 6.88 -13.35
C GLN A 179 13.64 6.05 -12.09
N LEU A 180 12.61 5.34 -11.63
CA LEU A 180 12.59 4.53 -10.40
C LEU A 180 12.97 3.06 -10.63
N GLU A 181 13.27 2.68 -11.86
CA GLU A 181 13.49 1.30 -12.29
C GLU A 181 14.43 0.53 -11.35
N TYR A 182 14.01 -0.69 -11.02
CA TYR A 182 14.85 -1.66 -10.33
C TYR A 182 15.47 -2.63 -11.34
N ILE A 183 16.78 -2.65 -11.41
CA ILE A 183 17.56 -3.65 -12.15
C ILE A 183 18.56 -4.24 -11.18
N PRO A 184 18.56 -5.56 -10.94
CA PRO A 184 19.55 -6.19 -10.08
C PRO A 184 20.96 -5.78 -10.46
N HIS A 185 21.78 -5.35 -9.49
CA HIS A 185 23.17 -4.86 -9.64
C HIS A 185 23.40 -3.63 -10.53
N ARG A 186 22.38 -3.09 -11.23
CA ARG A 186 22.55 -1.98 -12.19
C ARG A 186 21.56 -0.84 -11.99
N SER A 187 20.82 -0.84 -10.88
CA SER A 187 19.87 0.24 -10.58
C SER A 187 20.56 1.60 -10.50
N ARG A 188 20.01 2.61 -11.18
CA ARG A 188 20.51 3.98 -11.15
C ARG A 188 20.44 4.63 -9.77
N MET A 189 19.45 4.23 -8.98
CA MET A 189 19.19 4.73 -7.63
C MET A 189 19.23 3.57 -6.62
N ASN A 190 19.81 3.81 -5.45
CA ASN A 190 19.59 2.96 -4.29
C ASN A 190 18.24 3.27 -3.63
N TRP A 191 17.84 2.50 -2.60
CA TRP A 191 16.54 2.66 -1.94
C TRP A 191 16.36 4.01 -1.24
N GLN A 192 17.43 4.59 -0.69
CA GLN A 192 17.39 5.91 -0.08
C GLN A 192 17.18 7.01 -1.11
N GLN A 193 17.85 6.93 -2.25
CA GLN A 193 17.69 7.88 -3.35
C GLN A 193 16.30 7.81 -3.97
N ARG A 194 15.75 6.60 -4.18
CA ARG A 194 14.36 6.43 -4.63
C ARG A 194 13.37 7.05 -3.67
N ASN A 195 13.54 6.74 -2.37
CA ASN A 195 12.69 7.32 -1.35
C ASN A 195 12.77 8.86 -1.33
N ALA A 196 13.96 9.43 -1.37
CA ALA A 196 14.14 10.88 -1.39
C ALA A 196 13.49 11.51 -2.63
N TYR A 197 13.65 10.90 -3.80
CA TYR A 197 13.04 11.35 -5.04
C TYR A 197 11.50 11.37 -4.95
N VAL A 198 10.89 10.25 -4.55
CA VAL A 198 9.43 10.12 -4.44
C VAL A 198 8.89 11.02 -3.34
N PHE A 199 9.57 11.06 -2.19
CA PHE A 199 9.16 11.87 -1.06
C PHE A 199 9.11 13.37 -1.40
N GLN A 200 10.16 13.91 -1.99
CA GLN A 200 10.23 15.34 -2.31
C GLN A 200 9.18 15.76 -3.35
N ARG A 201 8.81 14.87 -4.26
CA ARG A 201 7.84 15.18 -5.32
C ARG A 201 6.39 15.03 -4.87
N TYR A 202 6.09 14.04 -4.03
CA TYR A 202 4.71 13.59 -3.81
C TYR A 202 4.29 13.55 -2.34
N PHE A 203 5.22 13.45 -1.39
CA PHE A 203 4.93 13.28 0.03
C PHE A 203 5.37 14.45 0.92
N ARG A 204 5.93 15.50 0.33
CA ARG A 204 6.38 16.68 1.07
C ARG A 204 5.30 17.27 2.01
N PRO A 205 4.01 17.29 1.64
CA PRO A 205 2.97 17.82 2.52
C PRO A 205 2.86 17.12 3.88
N ILE A 206 3.16 15.82 3.96
CA ILE A 206 3.12 15.04 5.22
C ILE A 206 4.48 14.86 5.88
N LYS A 207 5.44 15.73 5.57
CA LYS A 207 6.78 15.64 6.16
C LYS A 207 6.74 15.62 7.68
N HIS A 208 5.95 16.48 8.29
CA HIS A 208 5.81 16.56 9.75
C HIS A 208 5.33 15.24 10.36
N GLN A 209 4.31 14.62 9.79
CA GLN A 209 3.76 13.35 10.24
C GLN A 209 4.78 12.21 10.13
N ILE A 210 5.54 12.17 9.03
CA ILE A 210 6.59 11.15 8.84
C ILE A 210 7.73 11.36 9.84
N ASP A 211 8.17 12.59 10.05
CA ASP A 211 9.21 12.93 11.04
C ASP A 211 8.75 12.54 12.45
N GLU A 212 7.47 12.76 12.78
CA GLU A 212 6.87 12.40 14.07
C GLU A 212 6.85 10.87 14.28
N ILE A 213 6.46 10.08 13.28
CA ILE A 213 6.52 8.62 13.36
C ILE A 213 7.97 8.17 13.55
N ASN A 214 8.91 8.69 12.76
CA ASN A 214 10.33 8.35 12.84
C ASN A 214 10.94 8.65 14.21
N SER A 215 10.54 9.75 14.85
CA SER A 215 11.03 10.12 16.17
C SER A 215 10.41 9.29 17.30
N SER A 216 9.19 8.76 17.08
CA SER A 216 8.42 8.04 18.10
C SER A 216 8.68 6.54 18.11
N VAL A 217 9.08 5.95 16.96
CA VAL A 217 9.25 4.50 16.80
C VAL A 217 10.68 4.18 16.42
N SER A 218 11.46 3.69 17.37
CA SER A 218 12.85 3.32 17.14
C SER A 218 12.97 2.11 16.20
N GLY A 219 13.89 2.19 15.24
CA GLY A 219 14.18 1.10 14.31
C GLY A 219 13.18 0.94 13.15
N LEU A 220 12.19 1.82 13.05
CA LEU A 220 11.25 1.82 11.94
C LEU A 220 11.87 2.46 10.70
N SER A 221 11.81 1.77 9.57
CA SER A 221 12.20 2.28 8.25
C SER A 221 10.96 2.69 7.47
N ILE A 222 10.77 3.99 7.24
CA ILE A 222 9.67 4.50 6.41
C ILE A 222 10.16 4.70 4.98
N ARG A 223 9.40 4.21 4.00
CA ARG A 223 9.68 4.38 2.58
C ARG A 223 8.42 4.75 1.81
N CYS A 224 8.54 5.74 0.94
CA CYS A 224 7.47 6.26 0.11
C CYS A 224 7.60 5.75 -1.32
N PHE A 225 6.50 5.29 -1.87
CA PHE A 225 6.39 4.81 -3.25
C PHE A 225 5.18 5.42 -3.94
N ILE A 226 5.19 5.41 -5.25
CA ILE A 226 4.01 5.63 -6.09
C ILE A 226 3.65 4.31 -6.75
N THR A 227 2.36 4.01 -6.87
CA THR A 227 1.85 2.77 -7.46
C THR A 227 0.71 3.04 -8.43
N SER A 228 0.56 2.18 -9.44
CA SER A 228 -0.58 2.17 -10.35
C SER A 228 -0.77 0.76 -10.90
N ILE A 229 -2.02 0.35 -11.10
CA ILE A 229 -2.36 -0.89 -11.83
C ILE A 229 -1.95 -0.82 -13.32
N HIS A 230 -1.75 0.37 -13.85
CA HIS A 230 -1.38 0.61 -15.24
C HIS A 230 0.14 0.54 -15.49
N ASN A 231 0.94 0.31 -14.43
CA ASN A 231 2.39 0.17 -14.58
C ASN A 231 2.95 -0.88 -13.62
N ARG A 232 3.30 -2.03 -14.17
CA ARG A 232 3.78 -3.19 -13.41
C ARG A 232 5.06 -2.91 -12.63
N SER A 233 5.99 -2.16 -13.21
CA SER A 233 7.26 -1.84 -12.53
C SER A 233 7.04 -1.01 -11.27
N LEU A 234 6.15 0.00 -11.31
CA LEU A 234 5.79 0.80 -10.14
C LEU A 234 5.02 -0.03 -9.11
N LEU A 235 4.15 -0.95 -9.55
CA LEU A 235 3.41 -1.85 -8.67
C LEU A 235 4.34 -2.79 -7.88
N GLU A 236 5.40 -3.28 -8.51
CA GLU A 236 6.32 -4.24 -7.91
C GLU A 236 7.37 -3.62 -6.96
N LEU A 237 7.72 -2.34 -7.13
CA LEU A 237 8.78 -1.69 -6.34
C LEU A 237 8.64 -1.82 -4.82
N PRO A 238 7.45 -1.63 -4.20
CA PRO A 238 7.27 -1.81 -2.77
C PRO A 238 7.62 -3.24 -2.30
N TRP A 239 7.25 -4.24 -3.10
CA TRP A 239 7.50 -5.65 -2.81
C TRP A 239 8.97 -6.02 -2.98
N ILE A 240 9.64 -5.47 -4.02
CA ILE A 240 11.07 -5.65 -4.22
C ILE A 240 11.85 -5.04 -3.04
N TYR A 241 11.43 -3.86 -2.56
CA TYR A 241 11.99 -3.27 -1.35
C TYR A 241 11.82 -4.19 -0.14
N LEU A 242 10.60 -4.65 0.15
CA LEU A 242 10.36 -5.55 1.28
C LEU A 242 11.15 -6.84 1.17
N GLY A 243 11.20 -7.48 -0.01
CA GLY A 243 11.99 -8.67 -0.26
C GLY A 243 13.51 -8.47 -0.07
N SER A 244 13.98 -7.22 -0.19
CA SER A 244 15.39 -6.88 0.04
C SER A 244 15.76 -6.79 1.52
N PHE A 245 14.78 -6.63 2.44
CA PHE A 245 15.03 -6.34 3.85
C PHE A 245 14.34 -7.30 4.83
N LEU A 246 13.31 -8.02 4.42
CA LEU A 246 12.67 -9.11 5.15
C LEU A 246 13.24 -10.46 4.73
#